data_cf8fed8fd07fcf14ebdb1b327808c323
#
_entry.id   cf8fed8fd07fcf14ebdb1b327808c323
#
_cell.length_a   1.000
_cell.length_b   1.000
_cell.length_c   1.000
_cell.angle_alpha   90.00
_cell.angle_beta   90.00
_cell.angle_gamma   90.00
#
_symmetry.space_group_name_H-M   'P 1'
#
loop_
_entity.id
_entity.type
_entity.pdbx_description
1 polymer ?
#
loop_
_entity_poly.entity_id
_entity_poly.type
_entity_poly.pdbx_seq_one_letter_code
_entity_poly.pdbx_strand_id
1 'polypeptide(L)'
;AASRPRLAVASDAICALVATTVTIVVSAFVVPLAIKSVVLASLIILVPGMSLTNAVREISSQHLVSGMARMGGAMSTLLKLTFGTIAATQLCAAVGITARDFALPALPTWTDYPALLVAAIAFAILFRAARRDWPVVILAVMVGFLATRWGGAISGSLPGAPVGVFLGGLLLGALANVYARFAHRPGAVIREPGILLLVPGSVGFRSVSFLLERDTTLSLDTGLLLITLLVSLVAGLMFGDLLVSPRRSL
;
A
#
# COMPACT_ATOMS: atom_id res chain seq x y z
N ALA A 1 -11.53 -22.00 1.74
CA ALA A 1 -10.85 -21.80 0.42
C ALA A 1 -9.43 -22.38 0.40
N ALA A 2 -8.74 -22.46 1.55
CA ALA A 2 -7.35 -22.96 1.64
C ALA A 2 -7.16 -24.47 1.36
N SER A 3 -8.24 -25.22 1.19
CA SER A 3 -8.17 -26.68 1.01
C SER A 3 -8.07 -27.17 -0.45
N ARG A 4 -8.16 -26.25 -1.42
CA ARG A 4 -8.07 -26.59 -2.85
C ARG A 4 -6.94 -25.80 -3.52
N PRO A 5 -5.80 -26.44 -3.89
CA PRO A 5 -4.63 -25.75 -4.42
C PRO A 5 -4.93 -24.91 -5.68
N ARG A 6 -5.87 -25.35 -6.51
CA ARG A 6 -6.30 -24.60 -7.72
C ARG A 6 -7.02 -23.29 -7.40
N LEU A 7 -7.81 -23.26 -6.31
CA LEU A 7 -8.50 -22.03 -5.88
C LEU A 7 -7.54 -21.04 -5.23
N ALA A 8 -6.48 -21.51 -4.57
CA ALA A 8 -5.48 -20.65 -3.96
C ALA A 8 -4.72 -19.82 -5.03
N VAL A 9 -4.46 -20.39 -6.21
CA VAL A 9 -3.78 -19.66 -7.30
C VAL A 9 -4.67 -18.56 -7.90
N ALA A 10 -6.00 -18.78 -7.95
CA ALA A 10 -6.97 -17.84 -8.52
C ALA A 10 -7.61 -16.91 -7.48
N SER A 11 -7.30 -17.06 -6.19
CA SER A 11 -7.97 -16.34 -5.09
C SER A 11 -7.94 -14.82 -5.27
N ASP A 12 -6.79 -14.26 -5.65
CA ASP A 12 -6.61 -12.82 -5.80
C ASP A 12 -7.51 -12.26 -6.90
N ALA A 13 -7.55 -12.93 -8.06
CA ALA A 13 -8.40 -12.55 -9.18
C ALA A 13 -9.90 -12.68 -8.85
N ILE A 14 -10.29 -13.75 -8.15
CA ILE A 14 -11.68 -13.96 -7.71
C ILE A 14 -12.10 -12.91 -6.70
N CYS A 15 -11.25 -12.58 -5.72
CA CYS A 15 -11.54 -11.52 -4.76
C CYS A 15 -11.71 -10.17 -5.44
N ALA A 16 -10.83 -9.84 -6.41
CA ALA A 16 -10.94 -8.60 -7.18
C ALA A 16 -12.22 -8.56 -8.03
N LEU A 17 -12.56 -9.68 -8.68
CA LEU A 17 -13.79 -9.80 -9.46
C LEU A 17 -15.03 -9.58 -8.58
N VAL A 18 -15.12 -10.27 -7.44
CA VAL A 18 -16.26 -10.14 -6.52
C VAL A 18 -16.35 -8.72 -5.96
N ALA A 19 -15.24 -8.15 -5.45
CA ALA A 19 -15.21 -6.82 -4.87
C ALA A 19 -15.64 -5.75 -5.90
N THR A 20 -15.15 -5.84 -7.12
CA THR A 20 -15.50 -4.91 -8.21
C THR A 20 -16.94 -5.07 -8.65
N THR A 21 -17.43 -6.31 -8.80
CA THR A 21 -18.84 -6.58 -9.14
C THR A 21 -19.78 -5.99 -8.09
N VAL A 22 -19.50 -6.23 -6.79
CA VAL A 22 -20.31 -5.67 -5.70
C VAL A 22 -20.29 -4.14 -5.76
N THR A 23 -19.13 -3.52 -5.98
CA THR A 23 -19.01 -2.05 -6.10
C THR A 23 -19.85 -1.52 -7.26
N ILE A 24 -19.80 -2.16 -8.43
CA ILE A 24 -20.58 -1.75 -9.62
C ILE A 24 -22.08 -1.90 -9.35
N VAL A 25 -22.51 -3.01 -8.78
CA VAL A 25 -23.94 -3.26 -8.46
C VAL A 25 -24.45 -2.23 -7.45
N VAL A 26 -23.71 -1.96 -6.38
CA VAL A 26 -24.08 -0.95 -5.39
C VAL A 26 -24.15 0.44 -6.04
N SER A 27 -23.18 0.78 -6.90
CA SER A 27 -23.18 2.06 -7.61
C SER A 27 -24.36 2.20 -8.57
N ALA A 28 -24.76 1.12 -9.23
CA ALA A 28 -25.86 1.13 -10.20
C ALA A 28 -27.25 1.27 -9.54
N PHE A 29 -27.47 0.55 -8.42
CA PHE A 29 -28.82 0.36 -7.84
C PHE A 29 -29.05 1.07 -6.51
N VAL A 30 -27.99 1.37 -5.74
CA VAL A 30 -28.15 1.89 -4.37
C VAL A 30 -27.72 3.35 -4.28
N VAL A 31 -26.43 3.64 -4.52
CA VAL A 31 -25.87 4.98 -4.35
C VAL A 31 -24.69 5.19 -5.31
N PRO A 32 -24.60 6.33 -5.99
CA PRO A 32 -23.46 6.61 -6.88
C PRO A 32 -22.16 6.63 -6.08
N LEU A 33 -21.13 5.92 -6.55
CA LEU A 33 -19.85 5.74 -5.88
C LEU A 33 -18.68 6.21 -6.75
N ALA A 34 -17.60 6.68 -6.12
CA ALA A 34 -16.30 6.84 -6.76
C ALA A 34 -15.66 5.46 -6.94
N ILE A 35 -16.02 4.77 -8.03
CA ILE A 35 -15.76 3.34 -8.25
C ILE A 35 -14.29 3.00 -8.11
N LYS A 36 -13.40 3.77 -8.77
CA LYS A 36 -11.94 3.53 -8.73
C LYS A 36 -11.40 3.58 -7.28
N SER A 37 -11.89 4.50 -6.47
CA SER A 37 -11.48 4.64 -5.07
C SER A 37 -12.02 3.52 -4.19
N VAL A 38 -13.28 3.13 -4.36
CA VAL A 38 -13.92 2.07 -3.58
C VAL A 38 -13.31 0.71 -3.91
N VAL A 39 -13.09 0.40 -5.18
CA VAL A 39 -12.41 -0.83 -5.61
C VAL A 39 -11.00 -0.89 -5.04
N LEU A 40 -10.22 0.20 -5.16
CA LEU A 40 -8.88 0.26 -4.60
C LEU A 40 -8.88 0.03 -3.08
N ALA A 41 -9.79 0.69 -2.35
CA ALA A 41 -9.91 0.54 -0.90
C ALA A 41 -10.29 -0.90 -0.50
N SER A 42 -11.17 -1.56 -1.26
CA SER A 42 -11.59 -2.94 -1.00
C SER A 42 -10.46 -3.96 -1.24
N LEU A 43 -9.53 -3.66 -2.15
CA LEU A 43 -8.42 -4.53 -2.52
C LEU A 43 -7.11 -4.21 -1.76
N ILE A 44 -7.08 -3.16 -0.93
CA ILE A 44 -5.83 -2.64 -0.35
C ILE A 44 -5.01 -3.68 0.42
N ILE A 45 -5.68 -4.63 1.08
CA ILE A 45 -5.02 -5.72 1.83
C ILE A 45 -4.38 -6.74 0.88
N LEU A 46 -4.95 -6.93 -0.31
CA LEU A 46 -4.46 -7.87 -1.31
C LEU A 46 -3.35 -7.27 -2.17
N VAL A 47 -3.29 -5.94 -2.26
CA VAL A 47 -2.26 -5.25 -3.03
C VAL A 47 -0.88 -5.52 -2.41
N PRO A 48 0.09 -6.08 -3.19
CA PRO A 48 1.34 -6.60 -2.66
C PRO A 48 2.38 -5.51 -2.37
N GLY A 49 1.97 -4.41 -1.73
CA GLY A 49 2.83 -3.26 -1.47
C GLY A 49 4.04 -3.61 -0.59
N MET A 50 3.83 -4.32 0.52
CA MET A 50 4.94 -4.75 1.38
C MET A 50 5.88 -5.74 0.68
N SER A 51 5.35 -6.61 -0.20
CA SER A 51 6.18 -7.51 -1.00
C SER A 51 7.07 -6.73 -1.96
N LEU A 52 6.55 -5.67 -2.59
CA LEU A 52 7.33 -4.77 -3.45
C LEU A 52 8.44 -4.06 -2.67
N THR A 53 8.11 -3.49 -1.51
CA THR A 53 9.11 -2.80 -0.66
C THR A 53 10.21 -3.76 -0.20
N ASN A 54 9.84 -4.95 0.27
CA ASN A 54 10.80 -5.95 0.70
C ASN A 54 11.65 -6.47 -0.47
N ALA A 55 11.05 -6.63 -1.66
CA ALA A 55 11.80 -7.00 -2.88
C ALA A 55 12.88 -5.96 -3.20
N VAL A 56 12.53 -4.67 -3.24
CA VAL A 56 13.50 -3.59 -3.50
C VAL A 56 14.57 -3.54 -2.40
N ARG A 57 14.19 -3.72 -1.13
CA ARG A 57 15.14 -3.76 -0.01
C ARG A 57 16.12 -4.93 -0.13
N GLU A 58 15.65 -6.13 -0.47
CA GLU A 58 16.50 -7.32 -0.66
C GLU A 58 17.45 -7.12 -1.84
N ILE A 59 16.97 -6.56 -2.97
CA ILE A 59 17.80 -6.23 -4.13
C ILE A 59 18.88 -5.21 -3.75
N SER A 60 18.51 -4.15 -3.05
CA SER A 60 19.44 -3.12 -2.57
C SER A 60 20.49 -3.66 -1.60
N SER A 61 20.15 -4.72 -0.86
CA SER A 61 21.06 -5.43 0.05
C SER A 61 21.81 -6.59 -0.61
N GLN A 62 21.87 -6.64 -1.94
CA GLN A 62 22.57 -7.67 -2.76
C GLN A 62 21.97 -9.09 -2.64
N HIS A 63 20.79 -9.25 -2.06
CA HIS A 63 20.06 -10.52 -2.04
C HIS A 63 19.20 -10.66 -3.31
N LEU A 64 19.88 -10.74 -4.49
CA LEU A 64 19.23 -10.62 -5.79
C LEU A 64 18.21 -11.72 -6.07
N VAL A 65 18.52 -12.97 -5.72
CA VAL A 65 17.64 -14.12 -6.02
C VAL A 65 16.30 -14.02 -5.25
N SER A 66 16.35 -13.77 -3.96
CA SER A 66 15.14 -13.63 -3.13
C SER A 66 14.35 -12.37 -3.49
N GLY A 67 15.04 -11.25 -3.72
CA GLY A 67 14.41 -9.99 -4.12
C GLY A 67 13.69 -10.10 -5.46
N MET A 68 14.31 -10.70 -6.47
CA MET A 68 13.68 -10.91 -7.77
C MET A 68 12.51 -11.90 -7.72
N ALA A 69 12.63 -12.98 -6.96
CA ALA A 69 11.53 -13.92 -6.76
C ALA A 69 10.31 -13.24 -6.10
N ARG A 70 10.56 -12.39 -5.08
CA ARG A 70 9.53 -11.61 -4.40
C ARG A 70 8.90 -10.54 -5.31
N MET A 71 9.71 -9.88 -6.14
CA MET A 71 9.24 -8.92 -7.15
C MET A 71 8.32 -9.60 -8.17
N GLY A 72 8.73 -10.75 -8.70
CA GLY A 72 7.92 -11.54 -9.63
C GLY A 72 6.59 -11.99 -9.02
N GLY A 73 6.60 -12.43 -7.75
CA GLY A 73 5.39 -12.74 -6.99
C GLY A 73 4.44 -11.56 -6.85
N ALA A 74 4.97 -10.39 -6.48
CA ALA A 74 4.20 -9.17 -6.34
C ALA A 74 3.59 -8.73 -7.70
N MET A 75 4.36 -8.78 -8.78
CA MET A 75 3.87 -8.47 -10.11
C MET A 75 2.75 -9.43 -10.55
N SER A 76 2.91 -10.73 -10.30
CA SER A 76 1.86 -11.72 -10.56
C SER A 76 0.57 -11.40 -9.81
N THR A 77 0.65 -11.01 -8.54
CA THR A 77 -0.53 -10.61 -7.75
C THR A 77 -1.19 -9.35 -8.33
N LEU A 78 -0.42 -8.32 -8.70
CA LEU A 78 -0.97 -7.12 -9.34
C LEU A 78 -1.72 -7.46 -10.64
N LEU A 79 -1.13 -8.30 -11.49
CA LEU A 79 -1.77 -8.75 -12.73
C LEU A 79 -3.08 -9.49 -12.47
N LYS A 80 -3.13 -10.40 -11.49
CA LYS A 80 -4.35 -11.12 -11.10
C LYS A 80 -5.44 -10.19 -10.59
N LEU A 81 -5.09 -9.24 -9.72
CA LEU A 81 -6.04 -8.25 -9.19
C LEU A 81 -6.61 -7.37 -10.30
N THR A 82 -5.76 -6.87 -11.19
CA THR A 82 -6.19 -6.04 -12.31
C THR A 82 -7.05 -6.83 -13.30
N PHE A 83 -6.65 -8.08 -13.62
CA PHE A 83 -7.48 -8.94 -14.47
C PHE A 83 -8.87 -9.18 -13.85
N GLY A 84 -8.95 -9.47 -12.55
CA GLY A 84 -10.23 -9.66 -11.86
C GLY A 84 -11.11 -8.42 -11.91
N THR A 85 -10.52 -7.24 -11.74
CA THR A 85 -11.24 -5.95 -11.84
C THR A 85 -11.77 -5.71 -13.24
N ILE A 86 -10.95 -5.91 -14.28
CA ILE A 86 -11.37 -5.73 -15.68
C ILE A 86 -12.42 -6.76 -16.07
N ALA A 87 -12.24 -8.02 -15.68
CA ALA A 87 -13.23 -9.07 -15.94
C ALA A 87 -14.60 -8.72 -15.33
N ALA A 88 -14.62 -8.20 -14.09
CA ALA A 88 -15.85 -7.75 -13.44
C ALA A 88 -16.54 -6.61 -14.20
N THR A 89 -15.78 -5.59 -14.61
CA THR A 89 -16.34 -4.47 -15.38
C THR A 89 -16.94 -4.93 -16.72
N GLN A 90 -16.24 -5.81 -17.44
CA GLN A 90 -16.71 -6.37 -18.70
C GLN A 90 -17.96 -7.25 -18.54
N LEU A 91 -17.98 -8.10 -17.50
CA LEU A 91 -19.14 -8.96 -17.20
C LEU A 91 -20.37 -8.11 -16.83
N CYS A 92 -20.21 -7.11 -15.99
CA CYS A 92 -21.32 -6.20 -15.63
C CYS A 92 -21.83 -5.45 -16.86
N ALA A 93 -20.95 -4.95 -17.72
CA ALA A 93 -21.32 -4.27 -18.95
C ALA A 93 -22.08 -5.20 -19.91
N ALA A 94 -21.66 -6.46 -20.05
CA ALA A 94 -22.31 -7.45 -20.89
C ALA A 94 -23.74 -7.79 -20.43
N VAL A 95 -24.03 -7.67 -19.15
CA VAL A 95 -25.39 -7.86 -18.57
C VAL A 95 -26.20 -6.54 -18.55
N GLY A 96 -25.63 -5.45 -19.07
CA GLY A 96 -26.29 -4.14 -19.13
C GLY A 96 -26.24 -3.37 -17.80
N ILE A 97 -25.44 -3.81 -16.83
CA ILE A 97 -25.23 -3.10 -15.55
C ILE A 97 -24.10 -2.10 -15.75
N THR A 98 -24.45 -0.82 -15.89
CA THR A 98 -23.49 0.27 -16.00
C THR A 98 -23.35 0.98 -14.66
N ALA A 99 -22.13 1.15 -14.23
CA ALA A 99 -21.82 1.87 -13.00
C ALA A 99 -22.10 3.37 -13.17
N ARG A 100 -22.65 3.99 -12.14
CA ARG A 100 -22.75 5.44 -12.04
C ARG A 100 -21.47 5.94 -11.34
N ASP A 101 -20.43 6.24 -12.12
CA ASP A 101 -19.21 6.81 -11.59
C ASP A 101 -19.45 8.28 -11.19
N PHE A 102 -19.25 8.59 -9.94
CA PHE A 102 -19.45 9.92 -9.42
C PHE A 102 -18.14 10.45 -8.82
N ALA A 103 -17.66 11.55 -9.38
CA ALA A 103 -16.53 12.25 -8.79
C ALA A 103 -16.99 12.96 -7.51
N LEU A 104 -16.71 12.36 -6.38
CA LEU A 104 -17.00 12.99 -5.09
C LEU A 104 -16.13 14.24 -4.89
N PRO A 105 -16.69 15.34 -4.38
CA PRO A 105 -15.90 16.50 -4.02
C PRO A 105 -14.86 16.12 -2.96
N ALA A 106 -13.67 16.73 -3.03
CA ALA A 106 -12.63 16.50 -2.06
C ALA A 106 -13.13 16.87 -0.65
N LEU A 107 -12.93 15.96 0.30
CA LEU A 107 -13.26 16.23 1.70
C LEU A 107 -12.35 17.32 2.26
N PRO A 108 -12.82 18.10 3.25
CA PRO A 108 -11.97 19.07 3.95
C PRO A 108 -10.72 18.39 4.54
N THR A 109 -9.59 19.06 4.49
CA THR A 109 -8.28 18.51 4.92
C THR A 109 -8.24 18.07 6.39
N TRP A 110 -9.12 18.59 7.25
CA TRP A 110 -9.19 18.18 8.64
C TRP A 110 -9.68 16.73 8.82
N THR A 111 -10.42 16.18 7.84
CA THR A 111 -10.90 14.79 7.87
C THR A 111 -9.78 13.76 7.76
N ASP A 112 -8.61 14.17 7.28
CA ASP A 112 -7.43 13.30 7.20
C ASP A 112 -6.99 12.82 8.59
N TYR A 113 -7.12 13.65 9.63
CA TYR A 113 -6.66 13.32 10.99
C TYR A 113 -7.50 12.23 11.67
N PRO A 114 -8.84 12.32 11.72
CA PRO A 114 -9.66 11.24 12.27
C PRO A 114 -9.55 9.97 11.41
N ALA A 115 -9.47 10.08 10.09
CA ALA A 115 -9.25 8.93 9.21
C ALA A 115 -7.91 8.24 9.50
N LEU A 116 -6.84 9.02 9.73
CA LEU A 116 -5.53 8.51 10.11
C LEU A 116 -5.57 7.75 11.45
N LEU A 117 -6.30 8.26 12.44
CA LEU A 117 -6.46 7.60 13.74
C LEU A 117 -7.18 6.25 13.59
N VAL A 118 -8.28 6.24 12.81
CA VAL A 118 -9.01 4.99 12.51
C VAL A 118 -8.11 4.00 11.77
N ALA A 119 -7.35 4.46 10.77
CA ALA A 119 -6.39 3.62 10.04
C ALA A 119 -5.31 3.06 10.96
N ALA A 120 -4.77 3.86 11.88
CA ALA A 120 -3.75 3.42 12.83
C ALA A 120 -4.26 2.32 13.78
N ILE A 121 -5.51 2.46 14.26
CA ILE A 121 -6.16 1.43 15.07
C ILE A 121 -6.41 0.15 14.23
N ALA A 122 -6.88 0.32 13.00
CA ALA A 122 -7.09 -0.80 12.08
C ALA A 122 -5.79 -1.56 11.80
N PHE A 123 -4.65 -0.85 11.64
CA PHE A 123 -3.34 -1.49 11.48
C PHE A 123 -2.88 -2.21 12.75
N ALA A 124 -3.13 -1.65 13.95
CA ALA A 124 -2.81 -2.33 15.21
C ALA A 124 -3.57 -3.68 15.31
N ILE A 125 -4.82 -3.72 14.84
CA ILE A 125 -5.63 -4.95 14.79
C ILE A 125 -5.12 -5.89 13.70
N LEU A 126 -4.87 -5.39 12.49
CA LEU A 126 -4.41 -6.16 11.33
C LEU A 126 -3.09 -6.89 11.62
N PHE A 127 -2.13 -6.20 12.22
CA PHE A 127 -0.83 -6.76 12.61
C PHE A 127 -0.88 -7.52 13.94
N ARG A 128 -2.06 -7.69 14.55
CA ARG A 128 -2.24 -8.38 15.83
C ARG A 128 -1.30 -7.86 16.92
N ALA A 129 -1.06 -6.54 16.93
CA ALA A 129 -0.21 -5.91 17.94
C ALA A 129 -0.79 -6.15 19.34
N ALA A 130 0.08 -6.44 20.31
CA ALA A 130 -0.36 -6.56 21.70
C ALA A 130 -0.96 -5.22 22.15
N ARG A 131 -2.02 -5.24 22.98
CA ARG A 131 -2.73 -4.02 23.43
C ARG A 131 -1.78 -2.95 24.00
N ARG A 132 -0.72 -3.39 24.67
CA ARG A 132 0.34 -2.52 25.23
C ARG A 132 1.17 -1.81 24.15
N ASP A 133 1.22 -2.34 22.91
CA ASP A 133 2.00 -1.79 21.82
C ASP A 133 1.17 -0.87 20.90
N TRP A 134 -0.16 -0.81 21.09
CA TRP A 134 -1.06 0.03 20.32
C TRP A 134 -0.64 1.51 20.29
N PRO A 135 -0.30 2.16 21.42
CA PRO A 135 0.12 3.57 21.38
C PRO A 135 1.34 3.79 20.49
N VAL A 136 2.25 2.82 20.47
CA VAL A 136 3.49 2.91 19.68
C VAL A 136 3.20 2.69 18.19
N VAL A 137 2.30 1.78 17.85
CA VAL A 137 1.82 1.58 16.47
C VAL A 137 1.11 2.83 15.96
N ILE A 138 0.21 3.40 16.76
CA ILE A 138 -0.51 4.64 16.41
C ILE A 138 0.49 5.77 16.17
N LEU A 139 1.47 5.94 17.09
CA LEU A 139 2.51 6.94 16.93
C LEU A 139 3.32 6.74 15.64
N ALA A 140 3.70 5.49 15.31
CA ALA A 140 4.46 5.19 14.11
C ALA A 140 3.68 5.55 12.83
N VAL A 141 2.40 5.21 12.76
CA VAL A 141 1.52 5.55 11.64
C VAL A 141 1.38 7.06 11.50
N MET A 142 1.17 7.78 12.62
CA MET A 142 1.08 9.24 12.63
C MET A 142 2.39 9.90 12.18
N VAL A 143 3.53 9.46 12.71
CA VAL A 143 4.86 9.99 12.33
C VAL A 143 5.11 9.74 10.85
N GLY A 144 4.83 8.54 10.33
CA GLY A 144 4.98 8.23 8.92
C GLY A 144 4.15 9.17 8.03
N PHE A 145 2.87 9.36 8.36
CA PHE A 145 1.98 10.25 7.62
C PHE A 145 2.44 11.72 7.66
N LEU A 146 2.72 12.25 8.84
CA LEU A 146 3.14 13.64 9.01
C LEU A 146 4.48 13.91 8.30
N ALA A 147 5.41 12.97 8.37
CA ALA A 147 6.70 13.07 7.68
C ALA A 147 6.54 13.15 6.16
N THR A 148 5.65 12.32 5.58
CA THR A 148 5.38 12.40 4.13
C THR A 148 4.72 13.71 3.74
N ARG A 149 3.81 14.20 4.56
CA ARG A 149 3.11 15.48 4.31
C ARG A 149 4.07 16.66 4.39
N TRP A 150 4.89 16.74 5.45
CA TRP A 150 5.87 17.82 5.63
C TRP A 150 7.00 17.76 4.60
N GLY A 151 7.52 16.58 4.30
CA GLY A 151 8.54 16.42 3.29
C GLY A 151 8.06 16.83 1.89
N GLY A 152 6.79 16.58 1.56
CA GLY A 152 6.16 17.10 0.35
C GLY A 152 6.09 18.64 0.36
N ALA A 153 5.66 19.24 1.47
CA ALA A 153 5.58 20.70 1.61
C ALA A 153 6.95 21.39 1.50
N ILE A 154 7.99 20.84 2.11
CA ILE A 154 9.37 21.37 2.03
C ILE A 154 9.91 21.35 0.60
N SER A 155 9.60 20.30 -0.17
CA SER A 155 10.03 20.18 -1.56
C SER A 155 9.15 20.95 -2.56
N GLY A 156 8.14 21.69 -2.09
CA GLY A 156 7.16 22.37 -2.95
C GLY A 156 6.30 21.40 -3.76
N SER A 157 6.24 20.14 -3.34
CA SER A 157 5.55 19.06 -4.04
C SER A 157 4.29 18.64 -3.28
N LEU A 158 3.43 17.86 -3.95
CA LEU A 158 2.22 17.31 -3.34
C LEU A 158 2.55 16.32 -2.21
N PRO A 159 1.63 16.10 -1.25
CA PRO A 159 1.75 15.03 -0.26
C PRO A 159 2.01 13.67 -0.94
N GLY A 160 2.95 12.89 -0.41
CA GLY A 160 3.36 11.63 -1.03
C GLY A 160 4.48 11.76 -2.07
N ALA A 161 5.10 12.94 -2.20
CA ALA A 161 6.29 13.13 -3.02
C ALA A 161 7.46 12.24 -2.53
N PRO A 162 8.39 11.87 -3.42
CA PRO A 162 9.52 10.99 -3.09
C PRO A 162 10.32 11.42 -1.85
N VAL A 163 10.54 12.73 -1.68
CA VAL A 163 11.23 13.30 -0.51
C VAL A 163 10.45 13.03 0.78
N GLY A 164 9.13 13.19 0.75
CA GLY A 164 8.28 12.91 1.91
C GLY A 164 8.29 11.43 2.29
N VAL A 165 8.24 10.54 1.29
CA VAL A 165 8.31 9.09 1.50
C VAL A 165 9.68 8.67 2.05
N PHE A 166 10.77 9.30 1.55
CA PHE A 166 12.12 9.10 2.10
C PHE A 166 12.19 9.49 3.57
N LEU A 167 11.71 10.68 3.95
CA LEU A 167 11.70 11.16 5.34
C LEU A 167 10.83 10.27 6.23
N GLY A 168 9.66 9.84 5.74
CA GLY A 168 8.82 8.88 6.44
C GLY A 168 9.52 7.56 6.70
N GLY A 169 10.18 6.99 5.69
CA GLY A 169 10.99 5.77 5.81
C GLY A 169 12.15 5.92 6.81
N LEU A 170 12.87 7.05 6.73
CA LEU A 170 13.99 7.36 7.63
C LEU A 170 13.53 7.42 9.09
N LEU A 171 12.47 8.16 9.37
CA LEU A 171 11.95 8.30 10.73
C LEU A 171 11.38 6.97 11.26
N LEU A 172 10.68 6.21 10.44
CA LEU A 172 10.16 4.89 10.82
C LEU A 172 11.28 3.88 11.08
N GLY A 173 12.33 3.87 10.26
CA GLY A 173 13.52 3.02 10.46
C GLY A 173 14.21 3.36 11.77
N ALA A 174 14.51 4.63 12.01
CA ALA A 174 15.13 5.11 13.24
C ALA A 174 14.26 4.81 14.48
N LEU A 175 12.95 5.13 14.42
CA LEU A 175 12.01 4.91 15.52
C LEU A 175 11.87 3.42 15.88
N ALA A 176 11.81 2.55 14.89
CA ALA A 176 11.75 1.11 15.09
C ALA A 176 12.98 0.57 15.82
N ASN A 177 14.17 1.08 15.46
CA ASN A 177 15.43 0.68 16.09
C ASN A 177 15.59 1.26 17.52
N VAL A 178 15.14 2.51 17.74
CA VAL A 178 15.06 3.12 19.07
C VAL A 178 14.14 2.27 19.97
N TYR A 179 12.96 1.95 19.48
CA TYR A 179 12.01 1.12 20.24
C TYR A 179 12.59 -0.27 20.57
N ALA A 180 13.23 -0.91 19.60
CA ALA A 180 13.86 -2.21 19.83
C ALA A 180 14.95 -2.16 20.91
N ARG A 181 15.66 -1.03 21.03
CA ARG A 181 16.70 -0.82 22.05
C ARG A 181 16.11 -0.61 23.44
N PHE A 182 15.13 0.26 23.58
CA PHE A 182 14.59 0.66 24.88
C PHE A 182 13.51 -0.29 25.40
N ALA A 183 12.61 -0.75 24.54
CA ALA A 183 11.52 -1.64 24.91
C ALA A 183 11.92 -3.12 24.95
N HIS A 184 13.11 -3.49 24.43
CA HIS A 184 13.58 -4.89 24.28
C HIS A 184 12.59 -5.76 23.50
N ARG A 185 11.98 -5.21 22.43
CA ARG A 185 10.96 -5.83 21.59
C ARG A 185 11.31 -5.70 20.12
N PRO A 186 10.73 -6.55 19.27
CA PRO A 186 10.96 -6.48 17.82
C PRO A 186 10.56 -5.11 17.27
N GLY A 187 11.48 -4.42 16.59
CA GLY A 187 11.20 -3.15 15.90
C GLY A 187 10.18 -3.30 14.76
N ALA A 188 9.92 -4.52 14.30
CA ALA A 188 8.91 -4.83 13.30
C ALA A 188 7.49 -4.38 13.73
N VAL A 189 7.17 -4.38 15.02
CA VAL A 189 5.89 -3.90 15.56
C VAL A 189 5.58 -2.45 15.16
N ILE A 190 6.63 -1.61 15.02
CA ILE A 190 6.53 -0.22 14.56
C ILE A 190 6.69 -0.15 13.04
N ARG A 191 7.71 -0.85 12.52
CA ARG A 191 8.14 -0.75 11.13
C ARG A 191 7.06 -1.21 10.16
N GLU A 192 6.43 -2.37 10.41
CA GLU A 192 5.46 -2.95 9.48
C GLU A 192 4.20 -2.10 9.29
N PRO A 193 3.50 -1.63 10.35
CA PRO A 193 2.33 -0.77 10.19
C PRO A 193 2.67 0.59 9.55
N GLY A 194 3.81 1.17 9.94
CA GLY A 194 4.28 2.43 9.38
C GLY A 194 4.63 2.32 7.90
N ILE A 195 5.34 1.26 7.49
CA ILE A 195 5.66 1.00 6.09
C ILE A 195 4.37 0.78 5.29
N LEU A 196 3.40 0.03 5.78
CA LEU A 196 2.16 -0.25 5.05
C LEU A 196 1.44 1.03 4.61
N LEU A 197 1.48 2.06 5.45
CA LEU A 197 0.91 3.37 5.11
C LEU A 197 1.67 4.07 3.98
N LEU A 198 3.00 3.94 3.96
CA LEU A 198 3.88 4.63 3.03
C LEU A 198 4.07 3.89 1.70
N VAL A 199 3.76 2.61 1.70
CA VAL A 199 4.00 1.75 0.52
C VAL A 199 3.10 2.15 -0.64
N PRO A 200 3.67 2.44 -1.81
CA PRO A 200 2.91 2.86 -2.98
C PRO A 200 2.25 1.68 -3.73
N GLY A 201 1.65 0.73 -2.99
CA GLY A 201 0.98 -0.44 -3.60
C GLY A 201 -0.19 -0.04 -4.49
N SER A 202 -0.95 0.97 -4.09
CA SER A 202 -2.04 1.54 -4.88
C SER A 202 -1.56 2.14 -6.21
N VAL A 203 -0.38 2.75 -6.22
CA VAL A 203 0.25 3.29 -7.44
C VAL A 203 0.62 2.14 -8.38
N GLY A 204 1.16 1.04 -7.84
CA GLY A 204 1.47 -0.17 -8.61
C GLY A 204 0.22 -0.79 -9.25
N PHE A 205 -0.87 -0.92 -8.50
CA PHE A 205 -2.14 -1.41 -9.03
C PHE A 205 -2.66 -0.51 -10.16
N ARG A 206 -2.63 0.82 -9.98
CA ARG A 206 -3.05 1.78 -10.99
C ARG A 206 -2.20 1.71 -12.26
N SER A 207 -0.87 1.59 -12.13
CA SER A 207 0.04 1.46 -13.27
C SER A 207 -0.29 0.24 -14.13
N VAL A 208 -0.50 -0.93 -13.50
CA VAL A 208 -0.89 -2.15 -14.22
C VAL A 208 -2.31 -2.02 -14.81
N SER A 209 -3.24 -1.35 -14.11
CA SER A 209 -4.58 -1.11 -14.63
C SER A 209 -4.56 -0.27 -15.91
N PHE A 210 -3.82 0.84 -15.92
CA PHE A 210 -3.66 1.67 -17.11
C PHE A 210 -2.99 0.92 -18.27
N LEU A 211 -2.01 0.05 -17.97
CA LEU A 211 -1.38 -0.77 -19.01
C LEU A 211 -2.39 -1.69 -19.71
N LEU A 212 -3.26 -2.34 -18.94
CA LEU A 212 -4.28 -3.23 -19.49
C LEU A 212 -5.46 -2.48 -20.14
N GLU A 213 -5.73 -1.24 -19.72
CA GLU A 213 -6.66 -0.31 -20.38
C GLU A 213 -6.06 0.31 -21.66
N ARG A 214 -4.81 -0.03 -22.01
CA ARG A 214 -4.04 0.49 -23.14
C ARG A 214 -3.69 1.99 -23.07
N ASP A 215 -3.75 2.57 -21.90
CA ASP A 215 -3.23 3.91 -21.64
C ASP A 215 -1.76 3.82 -21.25
N THR A 216 -0.89 3.71 -22.27
CA THR A 216 0.54 3.53 -22.09
C THR A 216 1.21 4.72 -21.41
N THR A 217 0.72 5.94 -21.66
CA THR A 217 1.29 7.16 -21.08
C THR A 217 1.08 7.20 -19.58
N LEU A 218 -0.17 7.06 -19.12
CA LEU A 218 -0.48 7.01 -17.69
C LEU A 218 0.15 5.80 -16.99
N SER A 219 0.25 4.67 -17.68
CA SER A 219 0.92 3.47 -17.17
C SER A 219 2.40 3.72 -16.90
N LEU A 220 3.13 4.33 -17.86
CA LEU A 220 4.54 4.65 -17.71
C LEU A 220 4.77 5.69 -16.61
N ASP A 221 4.01 6.78 -16.59
CA ASP A 221 4.12 7.82 -15.57
C ASP A 221 3.90 7.26 -14.15
N THR A 222 2.83 6.48 -13.96
CA THR A 222 2.55 5.84 -12.68
C THR A 222 3.56 4.74 -12.33
N GLY A 223 4.09 4.03 -13.31
CA GLY A 223 5.14 3.03 -13.13
C GLY A 223 6.47 3.65 -12.69
N LEU A 224 6.89 4.74 -13.31
CA LEU A 224 8.09 5.49 -12.90
C LEU A 224 7.91 6.10 -11.51
N LEU A 225 6.72 6.64 -11.22
CA LEU A 225 6.38 7.12 -9.88
C LEU A 225 6.48 5.98 -8.85
N LEU A 226 5.93 4.79 -9.14
CA LEU A 226 6.04 3.62 -8.26
C LEU A 226 7.49 3.29 -7.92
N ILE A 227 8.35 3.19 -8.94
CA ILE A 227 9.79 2.87 -8.77
C ILE A 227 10.45 3.95 -7.90
N THR A 228 10.22 5.22 -8.19
CA THR A 228 10.79 6.34 -7.45
C THR A 228 10.36 6.33 -5.98
N LEU A 229 9.08 6.06 -5.70
CA LEU A 229 8.57 5.98 -4.33
C LEU A 229 9.14 4.77 -3.58
N LEU A 230 9.25 3.60 -4.24
CA LEU A 230 9.84 2.41 -3.63
C LEU A 230 11.32 2.62 -3.29
N VAL A 231 12.09 3.20 -4.21
CA VAL A 231 13.51 3.52 -3.97
C VAL A 231 13.65 4.53 -2.84
N SER A 232 12.83 5.59 -2.83
CA SER A 232 12.83 6.60 -1.76
C SER A 232 12.50 6.00 -0.39
N LEU A 233 11.48 5.14 -0.33
CA LEU A 233 11.11 4.45 0.90
C LEU A 233 12.24 3.57 1.42
N VAL A 234 12.79 2.72 0.55
CA VAL A 234 13.88 1.79 0.92
C VAL A 234 15.14 2.56 1.33
N ALA A 235 15.52 3.60 0.58
CA ALA A 235 16.63 4.48 0.96
C ALA A 235 16.38 5.11 2.33
N GLY A 236 15.19 5.67 2.57
CA GLY A 236 14.83 6.22 3.88
C GLY A 236 14.99 5.21 5.00
N LEU A 237 14.47 3.99 4.84
CA LEU A 237 14.61 2.92 5.84
C LEU A 237 16.09 2.55 6.09
N MET A 238 16.90 2.44 5.02
CA MET A 238 18.34 2.12 5.14
C MET A 238 19.09 3.24 5.87
N PHE A 239 18.80 4.51 5.56
CA PHE A 239 19.39 5.64 6.29
C PHE A 239 18.90 5.69 7.75
N GLY A 240 17.65 5.34 8.03
CA GLY A 240 17.16 5.17 9.40
C GLY A 240 17.90 4.07 10.18
N ASP A 241 18.22 2.96 9.51
CA ASP A 241 19.04 1.89 10.09
C ASP A 241 20.50 2.31 10.31
N LEU A 242 21.04 3.24 9.51
CA LEU A 242 22.37 3.83 9.71
C LEU A 242 22.40 4.81 10.88
N LEU A 243 21.38 5.67 11.00
CA LEU A 243 21.29 6.64 12.11
C LEU A 243 21.15 5.94 13.47
N VAL A 244 20.35 4.91 13.52
CA VAL A 244 20.15 4.11 14.71
C VAL A 244 20.35 2.65 14.33
N SER A 245 21.54 2.10 14.55
CA SER A 245 21.87 0.73 14.16
C SER A 245 20.88 -0.27 14.79
N PRO A 246 20.36 -1.24 14.04
CA PRO A 246 19.49 -2.27 14.58
C PRO A 246 20.22 -3.06 15.67
N ARG A 247 19.49 -3.45 16.71
CA ARG A 247 20.05 -4.32 17.75
C ARG A 247 20.29 -5.68 17.10
N ARG A 248 21.56 -6.12 17.07
CA ARG A 248 21.86 -7.50 16.67
C ARG A 248 21.23 -8.42 17.72
N SER A 249 20.22 -9.19 17.33
CA SER A 249 19.79 -10.36 18.11
C SER A 249 20.96 -11.36 18.03
N LEU A 250 21.66 -11.54 19.15
CA LEU A 250 22.52 -12.69 19.34
C LEU A 250 21.67 -13.95 19.37
#